data_6a26291282921e9a32e06dc929a79dce
#
_entry.id   6a26291282921e9a32e06dc929a79dce
#
_cell.length_a   1.000
_cell.length_b   1.000
_cell.length_c   1.000
_cell.angle_alpha   90.00
_cell.angle_beta   90.00
_cell.angle_gamma   90.00
#
_symmetry.space_group_name_H-M   'P 1'
#
loop_
_entity.id
_entity.type
_entity.pdbx_description
1 polymer ?
#
loop_
_entity_poly.entity_id
_entity_poly.type
_entity_poly.pdbx_seq_one_letter_code
_entity_poly.pdbx_strand_id
1 'polypeptide(L)'
;GLGDVYKRQLLLCGIVGLAEAHDGYRKHSPNRLLIPPQTYVDNCGSCHTAYSALLLPSGSWKRLMGDLPNHFDAAVELDAADKEQIGAWLQGNAADTGTTRRGSKIAKKLHGDTPVRITESRWFIHKHDDISQGSIAKAQGLKNCTACHADAQRGAFSR
;
A
#
# COMPACT_ATOMS: atom_id res chain seq x y z
N GLY A 1 -68.44 34.98 -3.12
CA GLY A 1 -67.19 35.48 -2.76
C GLY A 1 -66.07 34.45 -3.07
N LEU A 2 -65.23 34.76 -4.04
CA LEU A 2 -64.08 34.01 -4.45
C LEU A 2 -62.91 34.40 -3.56
N GLY A 3 -62.80 33.85 -2.37
CA GLY A 3 -61.77 34.30 -1.41
C GLY A 3 -61.08 33.27 -0.55
N ASP A 4 -61.56 32.03 -0.50
CA ASP A 4 -61.10 31.10 0.56
C ASP A 4 -60.37 29.85 0.08
N VAL A 5 -59.92 29.81 -1.17
CA VAL A 5 -59.29 28.61 -1.74
C VAL A 5 -57.76 28.63 -1.61
N TYR A 6 -57.13 29.75 -1.27
CA TYR A 6 -55.64 29.86 -1.27
C TYR A 6 -54.96 29.84 0.10
N LYS A 7 -55.68 29.57 1.20
CA LYS A 7 -55.09 29.59 2.54
C LYS A 7 -54.68 28.22 3.09
N ARG A 8 -54.71 27.17 2.30
CA ARG A 8 -54.32 25.80 2.80
C ARG A 8 -53.13 25.13 2.09
N GLN A 9 -52.35 25.89 1.34
CA GLN A 9 -51.26 25.27 0.56
C GLN A 9 -49.85 25.73 0.89
N LEU A 10 -49.58 26.17 2.11
CA LEU A 10 -48.24 26.63 2.55
C LEU A 10 -47.80 25.95 3.86
N LEU A 11 -47.90 24.63 3.96
CA LEU A 11 -47.31 23.89 5.10
C LEU A 11 -46.90 22.47 4.68
N LEU A 12 -46.20 22.37 3.54
CA LEU A 12 -45.49 21.13 3.14
C LEU A 12 -44.16 21.51 2.47
N CYS A 13 -43.39 22.37 3.12
CA CYS A 13 -41.98 22.50 2.79
C CYS A 13 -41.15 21.64 3.76
N GLY A 14 -40.83 20.43 3.34
CA GLY A 14 -39.48 20.08 3.10
C GLY A 14 -38.69 19.80 4.38
N ILE A 15 -38.91 18.65 5.03
CA ILE A 15 -37.83 18.01 5.73
C ILE A 15 -36.94 17.38 4.64
N VAL A 16 -35.99 18.15 4.12
CA VAL A 16 -34.87 17.59 3.38
C VAL A 16 -34.01 16.90 4.43
N GLY A 17 -34.23 15.61 4.59
CA GLY A 17 -33.34 14.76 5.35
C GLY A 17 -31.94 14.88 4.73
N LEU A 18 -31.01 15.49 5.46
CA LEU A 18 -29.60 15.33 5.23
C LEU A 18 -29.32 13.83 5.39
N ALA A 19 -29.26 13.12 4.26
CA ALA A 19 -28.68 11.80 4.21
C ALA A 19 -27.20 11.99 4.59
N GLU A 20 -26.90 11.79 5.85
CA GLU A 20 -25.51 11.55 6.26
C GLU A 20 -25.06 10.31 5.47
N ALA A 21 -24.18 10.57 4.50
CA ALA A 21 -23.46 9.50 3.84
C ALA A 21 -22.61 8.84 4.93
N HIS A 22 -23.13 7.77 5.52
CA HIS A 22 -22.30 6.84 6.25
C HIS A 22 -21.19 6.40 5.30
N ASP A 23 -19.98 6.88 5.59
CA ASP A 23 -18.75 6.38 4.99
C ASP A 23 -18.76 4.86 5.20
N GLY A 24 -19.23 4.17 4.16
CA GLY A 24 -19.33 2.73 4.17
C GLY A 24 -17.95 2.16 4.45
N TYR A 25 -17.80 1.53 5.60
CA TYR A 25 -16.72 0.62 5.94
C TYR A 25 -16.23 -0.08 4.67
N ARG A 26 -15.09 0.36 4.13
CA ARG A 26 -14.49 -0.22 2.92
C ARG A 26 -14.16 -1.66 3.22
N LYS A 27 -15.04 -2.57 2.84
CA LYS A 27 -14.77 -4.01 2.89
C LYS A 27 -13.48 -4.23 2.11
N HIS A 28 -12.42 -4.65 2.80
CA HIS A 28 -11.16 -5.03 2.17
C HIS A 28 -11.43 -6.02 1.05
N SER A 29 -11.11 -5.65 -0.18
CA SER A 29 -11.13 -6.63 -1.26
C SER A 29 -10.06 -7.68 -0.96
N PRO A 30 -10.40 -8.96 -0.78
CA PRO A 30 -9.47 -9.95 -0.25
C PRO A 30 -8.23 -10.18 -1.12
N ASN A 31 -8.27 -9.80 -2.39
CA ASN A 31 -7.20 -10.04 -3.37
C ASN A 31 -6.89 -8.81 -4.23
N ARG A 32 -7.03 -7.60 -3.67
CA ARG A 32 -6.66 -6.40 -4.43
C ARG A 32 -5.16 -6.43 -4.74
N LEU A 33 -4.82 -6.53 -6.01
CA LEU A 33 -3.47 -6.29 -6.50
C LEU A 33 -3.18 -4.79 -6.48
N LEU A 34 -1.99 -4.43 -6.07
CA LEU A 34 -1.50 -3.05 -6.17
C LEU A 34 -0.83 -2.89 -7.54
N ILE A 35 -1.30 -1.89 -8.28
CA ILE A 35 -0.67 -1.52 -9.55
C ILE A 35 0.25 -0.35 -9.23
N PRO A 36 1.58 -0.54 -9.28
CA PRO A 36 2.51 0.55 -9.03
C PRO A 36 2.46 1.58 -10.18
N PRO A 37 2.63 2.87 -9.89
CA PRO A 37 2.81 3.86 -10.96
C PRO A 37 4.09 3.56 -11.74
N GLN A 38 4.07 3.88 -13.04
CA GLN A 38 5.23 3.61 -13.91
C GLN A 38 6.48 4.32 -13.40
N THR A 39 6.35 5.54 -12.92
CA THR A 39 7.41 6.31 -12.27
C THR A 39 8.13 5.53 -11.16
N TYR A 40 7.37 4.82 -10.31
CA TYR A 40 7.96 3.98 -9.27
C TYR A 40 8.72 2.78 -9.85
N VAL A 41 8.16 2.15 -10.87
CA VAL A 41 8.79 0.98 -11.52
C VAL A 41 10.08 1.41 -12.21
N ASP A 42 10.08 2.51 -12.94
CA ASP A 42 11.25 3.00 -13.69
C ASP A 42 12.38 3.43 -12.76
N ASN A 43 12.07 4.18 -11.71
CA ASN A 43 13.08 4.71 -10.79
C ASN A 43 13.61 3.64 -9.82
N CYS A 44 12.73 2.82 -9.23
CA CYS A 44 13.12 1.86 -8.19
C CYS A 44 13.35 0.44 -8.73
N GLY A 45 12.81 0.12 -9.90
CA GLY A 45 12.95 -1.19 -10.55
C GLY A 45 14.25 -1.37 -11.33
N SER A 46 15.04 -0.32 -11.53
CA SER A 46 16.28 -0.35 -12.31
C SER A 46 17.41 -1.16 -11.67
N CYS A 47 17.47 -1.20 -10.35
CA CYS A 47 18.53 -1.89 -9.60
C CYS A 47 18.05 -3.19 -8.93
N HIS A 48 16.80 -3.25 -8.51
CA HIS A 48 16.17 -4.43 -7.90
C HIS A 48 14.67 -4.43 -8.17
N THR A 49 13.99 -5.49 -7.77
CA THR A 49 12.52 -5.55 -7.87
C THR A 49 11.88 -4.32 -7.22
N ALA A 50 11.01 -3.61 -7.94
CA ALA A 50 10.16 -2.57 -7.38
C ALA A 50 9.19 -3.22 -6.37
N TYR A 51 9.54 -3.18 -5.09
CA TYR A 51 8.81 -3.91 -4.05
C TYR A 51 7.40 -3.38 -3.84
N SER A 52 6.44 -4.27 -3.67
CA SER A 52 5.06 -3.86 -3.40
C SER A 52 4.96 -3.06 -2.09
N ALA A 53 4.23 -1.93 -2.15
CA ALA A 53 4.06 -1.03 -1.00
C ALA A 53 3.51 -1.73 0.26
N LEU A 54 2.69 -2.79 0.09
CA LEU A 54 2.11 -3.54 1.21
C LEU A 54 3.11 -4.33 2.07
N LEU A 55 4.39 -4.39 1.67
CA LEU A 55 5.42 -5.18 2.38
C LEU A 55 5.99 -4.46 3.61
N LEU A 56 5.87 -3.14 3.68
CA LEU A 56 6.34 -2.33 4.79
C LEU A 56 5.25 -1.37 5.28
N PRO A 57 5.28 -0.97 6.56
CA PRO A 57 4.40 0.07 7.07
C PRO A 57 4.76 1.45 6.54
N SER A 58 3.82 2.38 6.60
CA SER A 58 3.96 3.76 6.09
C SER A 58 5.17 4.49 6.68
N GLY A 59 5.44 4.28 7.97
CA GLY A 59 6.62 4.84 8.65
C GLY A 59 7.95 4.36 8.06
N SER A 60 8.02 3.09 7.62
CA SER A 60 9.20 2.55 6.93
C SER A 60 9.42 3.20 5.58
N TRP A 61 8.36 3.32 4.78
CA TRP A 61 8.41 3.99 3.49
C TRP A 61 8.80 5.46 3.61
N LYS A 62 8.25 6.16 4.63
CA LYS A 62 8.62 7.54 4.90
C LYS A 62 10.11 7.69 5.20
N ARG A 63 10.69 6.78 6.01
CA ARG A 63 12.13 6.79 6.30
C ARG A 63 12.96 6.52 5.06
N LEU A 64 12.62 5.51 4.25
CA LEU A 64 13.32 5.19 3.00
C LEU A 64 13.29 6.36 2.01
N MET A 65 12.11 6.95 1.79
CA MET A 65 11.96 8.11 0.90
C MET A 65 12.62 9.38 1.43
N GLY A 66 12.84 9.46 2.75
CA GLY A 66 13.52 10.59 3.40
C GLY A 66 15.04 10.55 3.26
N ASP A 67 15.61 9.36 3.02
CA ASP A 67 17.06 9.15 3.02
C ASP A 67 17.54 8.40 1.75
N LEU A 68 17.04 8.79 0.60
CA LEU A 68 17.42 8.22 -0.70
C LEU A 68 18.91 8.36 -1.03
N PRO A 69 19.61 9.47 -0.68
CA PRO A 69 21.05 9.55 -0.89
C PRO A 69 21.86 8.47 -0.15
N ASN A 70 21.31 7.95 0.96
CA ASN A 70 21.92 6.85 1.75
C ASN A 70 21.09 5.57 1.64
N HIS A 71 20.58 5.27 0.45
CA HIS A 71 19.76 4.08 0.21
C HIS A 71 20.63 2.83 0.27
N PHE A 72 20.89 2.36 1.49
CA PHE A 72 21.83 1.27 1.81
C PHE A 72 23.23 1.60 1.27
N ASP A 73 23.70 0.89 0.27
CA ASP A 73 25.05 1.09 -0.29
C ASP A 73 25.00 1.86 -1.65
N ALA A 74 23.88 2.47 -1.98
CA ALA A 74 23.67 3.20 -3.22
C ALA A 74 23.05 4.58 -2.96
N ALA A 75 23.50 5.60 -3.69
CA ALA A 75 22.83 6.89 -3.72
C ALA A 75 21.72 6.86 -4.78
N VAL A 76 20.51 7.23 -4.39
CA VAL A 76 19.36 7.36 -5.28
C VAL A 76 18.94 8.81 -5.35
N GLU A 77 18.95 9.36 -6.55
CA GLU A 77 18.48 10.73 -6.81
C GLU A 77 17.16 10.68 -7.58
N LEU A 78 16.19 11.45 -7.12
CA LEU A 78 14.90 11.65 -7.78
C LEU A 78 14.63 13.14 -7.87
N ASP A 79 13.95 13.56 -8.92
CA ASP A 79 13.37 14.90 -8.92
C ASP A 79 12.25 15.02 -7.87
N ALA A 80 11.89 16.27 -7.54
CA ALA A 80 10.93 16.53 -6.47
C ALA A 80 9.54 15.97 -6.77
N ALA A 81 9.10 16.02 -8.03
CA ALA A 81 7.77 15.55 -8.43
C ALA A 81 7.69 14.01 -8.35
N ASP A 82 8.70 13.31 -8.85
CA ASP A 82 8.80 11.85 -8.77
C ASP A 82 8.87 11.39 -7.32
N LYS A 83 9.68 12.04 -6.50
CA LYS A 83 9.80 11.74 -5.07
C LYS A 83 8.46 11.89 -4.34
N GLU A 84 7.72 12.94 -4.62
CA GLU A 84 6.39 13.18 -4.04
C GLU A 84 5.40 12.12 -4.50
N GLN A 85 5.30 11.86 -5.81
CA GLN A 85 4.37 10.88 -6.38
C GLN A 85 4.63 9.47 -5.85
N ILE A 86 5.89 9.03 -5.88
CA ILE A 86 6.31 7.71 -5.38
C ILE A 86 6.04 7.60 -3.88
N GLY A 87 6.42 8.62 -3.11
CA GLY A 87 6.21 8.65 -1.66
C GLY A 87 4.75 8.58 -1.28
N ALA A 88 3.89 9.33 -1.95
CA ALA A 88 2.44 9.30 -1.75
C ALA A 88 1.85 7.92 -2.06
N TRP A 89 2.23 7.31 -3.18
CA TRP A 89 1.75 5.98 -3.54
C TRP A 89 2.20 4.90 -2.54
N LEU A 90 3.47 4.90 -2.16
CA LEU A 90 4.04 3.94 -1.19
C LEU A 90 3.34 4.05 0.17
N GLN A 91 3.18 5.26 0.69
CA GLN A 91 2.53 5.51 1.97
C GLN A 91 1.04 5.18 1.94
N GLY A 92 0.33 5.55 0.86
CA GLY A 92 -1.10 5.28 0.70
C GLY A 92 -1.46 3.80 0.52
N ASN A 93 -0.48 2.96 0.13
CA ASN A 93 -0.67 1.51 -0.09
C ASN A 93 0.18 0.64 0.86
N ALA A 94 0.74 1.24 1.90
CA ALA A 94 1.56 0.57 2.91
C ALA A 94 0.79 -0.51 3.67
N ALA A 95 1.51 -1.37 4.38
CA ALA A 95 0.93 -2.49 5.13
C ALA A 95 -0.13 -2.06 6.15
N ASP A 96 0.07 -0.93 6.80
CA ASP A 96 -0.74 -0.41 7.91
C ASP A 96 -1.92 0.47 7.47
N THR A 97 -2.08 0.75 6.18
CA THR A 97 -3.20 1.57 5.68
C THR A 97 -4.53 0.82 5.58
N GLY A 98 -4.52 -0.49 5.74
CA GLY A 98 -5.72 -1.30 5.56
C GLY A 98 -6.16 -1.48 4.10
N THR A 99 -5.42 -0.98 3.12
CA THR A 99 -5.76 -1.05 1.69
C THR A 99 -5.89 -2.49 1.19
N THR A 100 -5.09 -3.40 1.73
CA THR A 100 -5.12 -4.81 1.38
C THR A 100 -5.20 -5.71 2.61
N ARG A 101 -5.90 -6.84 2.50
CA ARG A 101 -5.95 -7.85 3.58
C ARG A 101 -4.56 -8.40 3.91
N ARG A 102 -3.69 -8.55 2.89
CA ARG A 102 -2.32 -9.04 3.08
C ARG A 102 -1.48 -8.01 3.85
N GLY A 103 -1.52 -6.75 3.46
CA GLY A 103 -0.86 -5.65 4.17
C GLY A 103 -1.26 -5.62 5.64
N SER A 104 -2.57 -5.65 5.94
CA SER A 104 -3.07 -5.67 7.32
C SER A 104 -2.53 -6.85 8.15
N LYS A 105 -2.36 -8.03 7.53
CA LYS A 105 -1.75 -9.19 8.19
C LYS A 105 -0.25 -8.97 8.45
N ILE A 106 0.46 -8.34 7.52
CA ILE A 106 1.87 -7.98 7.68
C ILE A 106 2.03 -6.97 8.81
N ALA A 107 1.29 -5.87 8.78
CA ALA A 107 1.32 -4.84 9.81
C ALA A 107 1.06 -5.41 11.21
N LYS A 108 0.06 -6.30 11.34
CA LYS A 108 -0.22 -6.98 12.61
C LYS A 108 0.97 -7.82 13.11
N LYS A 109 1.71 -8.48 12.20
CA LYS A 109 2.88 -9.30 12.56
C LYS A 109 4.12 -8.46 12.87
N LEU A 110 4.18 -7.23 12.38
CA LEU A 110 5.27 -6.29 12.69
C LEU A 110 5.12 -5.66 14.09
N HIS A 111 3.93 -5.73 14.73
CA HIS A 111 3.68 -5.21 16.07
C HIS A 111 4.12 -3.76 16.29
N GLY A 112 3.99 -2.91 15.27
CA GLY A 112 4.41 -1.51 15.32
C GLY A 112 5.86 -1.26 14.91
N ASP A 113 6.67 -2.30 14.68
CA ASP A 113 8.02 -2.15 14.14
C ASP A 113 8.00 -1.49 12.77
N THR A 114 8.99 -0.66 12.49
CA THR A 114 9.17 0.02 11.21
C THR A 114 10.50 -0.38 10.54
N PRO A 115 10.67 -1.65 10.14
CA PRO A 115 11.91 -2.11 9.49
C PRO A 115 12.07 -1.41 8.14
N VAL A 116 13.31 -1.09 7.76
CA VAL A 116 13.63 -0.56 6.42
C VAL A 116 14.03 -1.64 5.43
N ARG A 117 14.43 -2.82 5.90
CA ARG A 117 14.73 -3.98 5.07
C ARG A 117 13.61 -5.01 5.19
N ILE A 118 12.94 -5.32 4.07
CA ILE A 118 11.85 -6.29 4.02
C ILE A 118 12.33 -7.65 4.51
N THR A 119 13.51 -8.08 4.06
CA THR A 119 14.10 -9.39 4.38
C THR A 119 14.52 -9.57 5.84
N GLU A 120 14.65 -8.48 6.58
CA GLU A 120 14.99 -8.50 8.02
C GLU A 120 13.74 -8.40 8.91
N SER A 121 12.58 -8.17 8.33
CA SER A 121 11.34 -8.12 9.09
C SER A 121 10.96 -9.51 9.64
N ARG A 122 10.48 -9.55 10.89
CA ARG A 122 10.02 -10.81 11.54
C ARG A 122 8.99 -11.55 10.70
N TRP A 123 8.11 -10.79 10.03
CA TRP A 123 7.12 -11.39 9.15
C TRP A 123 7.77 -12.11 7.96
N PHE A 124 8.75 -11.49 7.33
CA PHE A 124 9.45 -12.06 6.17
C PHE A 124 10.23 -13.30 6.59
N ILE A 125 11.04 -13.22 7.64
CA ILE A 125 11.84 -14.32 8.16
C ILE A 125 10.95 -15.54 8.43
N HIS A 126 9.86 -15.36 9.18
CA HIS A 126 8.93 -16.44 9.49
C HIS A 126 8.25 -17.06 8.24
N LYS A 127 8.16 -16.32 7.12
CA LYS A 127 7.56 -16.83 5.88
C LYS A 127 8.54 -17.56 4.98
N HIS A 128 9.82 -17.45 5.27
CA HIS A 128 10.90 -17.98 4.45
C HIS A 128 11.90 -18.83 5.25
N ASP A 129 11.54 -19.24 6.48
CA ASP A 129 12.39 -20.02 7.38
C ASP A 129 12.60 -21.48 6.92
N ASP A 130 11.69 -22.00 6.09
CA ASP A 130 11.74 -23.37 5.56
C ASP A 130 12.36 -23.47 4.14
N ILE A 131 12.85 -22.37 3.58
CA ILE A 131 13.42 -22.36 2.22
C ILE A 131 14.86 -22.91 2.22
N SER A 132 15.10 -23.92 1.36
CA SER A 132 16.43 -24.53 1.24
C SER A 132 17.47 -23.53 0.67
N GLN A 133 18.71 -23.67 1.11
CA GLN A 133 19.85 -22.85 0.61
C GLN A 133 20.02 -22.99 -0.91
N GLY A 134 19.76 -24.16 -1.48
CA GLY A 134 19.79 -24.36 -2.93
C GLY A 134 18.73 -23.56 -3.68
N SER A 135 17.53 -23.39 -3.11
CA SER A 135 16.48 -22.55 -3.68
C SER A 135 16.84 -21.06 -3.58
N ILE A 136 17.42 -20.65 -2.45
CA ILE A 136 17.91 -19.28 -2.26
C ILE A 136 19.01 -18.93 -3.26
N ALA A 137 19.96 -19.84 -3.48
CA ALA A 137 21.03 -19.65 -4.45
C ALA A 137 20.50 -19.53 -5.89
N LYS A 138 19.56 -20.39 -6.30
CA LYS A 138 18.90 -20.30 -7.61
C LYS A 138 18.14 -18.98 -7.81
N ALA A 139 17.54 -18.46 -6.77
CA ALA A 139 16.86 -17.17 -6.78
C ALA A 139 17.81 -15.97 -6.72
N GLN A 140 19.13 -16.18 -6.59
CA GLN A 140 20.12 -15.12 -6.39
C GLN A 140 19.87 -14.30 -5.11
N GLY A 141 19.30 -14.95 -4.09
CA GLY A 141 19.02 -14.35 -2.79
C GLY A 141 17.54 -14.05 -2.55
N LEU A 142 17.19 -13.88 -1.29
CA LEU A 142 15.81 -13.65 -0.82
C LEU A 142 15.23 -12.28 -1.22
N LYS A 143 16.05 -11.35 -1.66
CA LYS A 143 15.60 -10.04 -2.17
C LYS A 143 14.99 -10.10 -3.58
N ASN A 144 15.26 -11.15 -4.34
CA ASN A 144 14.70 -11.36 -5.66
C ASN A 144 13.34 -12.06 -5.58
N CYS A 145 12.32 -11.33 -5.14
CA CYS A 145 10.97 -11.85 -4.91
C CYS A 145 10.35 -12.49 -6.17
N THR A 146 10.63 -11.93 -7.34
CA THR A 146 10.06 -12.36 -8.63
C THR A 146 10.60 -13.71 -9.09
N ALA A 147 11.74 -14.16 -8.58
CA ALA A 147 12.27 -15.50 -8.85
C ALA A 147 11.36 -16.63 -8.33
N CYS A 148 10.55 -16.35 -7.30
CA CYS A 148 9.63 -17.32 -6.71
C CYS A 148 8.15 -16.88 -6.80
N HIS A 149 7.89 -15.58 -6.92
CA HIS A 149 6.54 -14.99 -6.91
C HIS A 149 6.38 -14.07 -8.13
N ALA A 150 5.85 -14.59 -9.23
CA ALA A 150 5.75 -13.87 -10.51
C ALA A 150 5.10 -12.48 -10.40
N ASP A 151 4.09 -12.32 -9.55
CA ASP A 151 3.35 -11.07 -9.36
C ASP A 151 3.75 -10.32 -8.06
N ALA A 152 4.97 -10.52 -7.55
CA ALA A 152 5.43 -9.92 -6.30
C ALA A 152 5.33 -8.40 -6.28
N GLN A 153 5.64 -7.72 -7.39
CA GLN A 153 5.54 -6.27 -7.53
C GLN A 153 4.11 -5.77 -7.33
N ARG A 154 3.12 -6.57 -7.70
CA ARG A 154 1.69 -6.27 -7.55
C ARG A 154 1.11 -6.73 -6.19
N GLY A 155 1.96 -7.26 -5.33
CA GLY A 155 1.57 -7.73 -3.99
C GLY A 155 0.93 -9.11 -3.97
N ALA A 156 1.10 -9.92 -5.02
CA ALA A 156 0.70 -11.32 -5.03
C ALA A 156 1.92 -12.23 -4.78
N PHE A 157 1.80 -13.09 -3.77
CA PHE A 157 2.87 -13.98 -3.31
C PHE A 157 2.36 -15.44 -3.25
N SER A 158 1.60 -15.85 -4.26
CA SER A 158 1.29 -17.27 -4.50
C SER A 158 2.55 -17.99 -5.03
N ARG A 159 2.73 -19.23 -4.61
CA ARG A 159 3.69 -20.15 -5.22
C ARG A 159 3.12 -20.67 -6.53
#